data_868b4d7e6c2c47b29e2340bb15c2a5d6
#
_entry.id   868b4d7e6c2c47b29e2340bb15c2a5d6
#
_cell.length_a   1.000
_cell.length_b   1.000
_cell.length_c   1.000
_cell.angle_alpha   90.00
_cell.angle_beta   90.00
_cell.angle_gamma   90.00
#
_symmetry.space_group_name_H-M   'P 1'
#
loop_
_entity.id
_entity.type
_entity.pdbx_description
1 polymer ?
#
loop_
_entity_poly.entity_id
_entity_poly.type
_entity_poly.pdbx_seq_one_letter_code
_entity_poly.pdbx_strand_id
1 'polypeptide(L)'
;MNKVRGVGSIVMWLLTDWLVLLGSLIVSLILRFEFKLDLVLPYTEELIVISVIMFAFYSVFFFSMQCQRILWLYAGVVDVFKMGIAVIATSITMLGVDILLPSILNSEKRFPISIFLIALPLSVIGILGLRLCAHFYSKHTTFDNSSKEPQTVENVMIIGGGSAGVLLIRELEKKNGSSKYKAQCVIDDDPKKLGMSVHGVKVIGDRTKIDESVKKYSIDTIIFAMPTCSAKDKSEILTICSKTGCTVKTIPGIQDLLDGKVSITQMRNVEINDLLQREPIKIDIAKILGYVKDKTVLVTGGGGSIGSELCRQIASHDPKRLIIFDIYENNAYDISNELKAKYPNLDLVTLIGSVRDEKRLDQLFKAYDIDIVYHAAAHKHVPLMEDSPREAIKNNILGTLNTAKTASKYKVKRFILISTDKAVNPTNVMGATKRCCEMIVQYYNSISETDYVAVRFGNVLGSNGSVVPLFKRQIAEGGPVCVTHPDIIRYFMTIPEAVSLVLSAGASAKGGEIFVLDMGKPVRILDLAENMIRLSGFEPYTEIDIKFVGLRPGEKLYEELLMDEEGLTKTDNDLIYIGQPLILPEDLPEKLDELIQVAYTDEKDIRLCLKEIVKTYRIPEGIK
;
A
#
# COMPACT_ATOMS: atom_id res chain seq x y z
N MET A 1 -4.25 -27.64 14.59
CA MET A 1 -4.42 -28.96 15.27
C MET A 1 -5.42 -29.80 14.50
N ASN A 2 -4.94 -30.80 13.75
CA ASN A 2 -5.77 -31.72 12.97
C ASN A 2 -6.48 -32.68 13.92
N LYS A 3 -7.74 -32.43 14.29
CA LYS A 3 -8.61 -33.49 14.78
C LYS A 3 -9.01 -34.35 13.58
N VAL A 4 -8.29 -35.44 13.36
CA VAL A 4 -8.75 -36.55 12.53
C VAL A 4 -10.14 -36.91 13.02
N ARG A 5 -11.16 -36.86 12.13
CA ARG A 5 -12.49 -37.39 12.47
C ARG A 5 -12.32 -38.80 13.00
N GLY A 6 -12.78 -39.04 14.22
CA GLY A 6 -12.75 -40.39 14.78
C GLY A 6 -13.54 -41.34 13.87
N VAL A 7 -13.11 -42.59 13.75
CA VAL A 7 -13.74 -43.66 12.95
C VAL A 7 -15.26 -43.68 13.17
N GLY A 8 -15.72 -43.43 14.39
CA GLY A 8 -17.14 -43.33 14.72
C GLY A 8 -17.96 -42.30 13.93
N SER A 9 -17.37 -41.14 13.58
CA SER A 9 -18.07 -40.13 12.76
C SER A 9 -18.26 -40.57 11.31
N ILE A 10 -17.29 -41.31 10.74
CA ILE A 10 -17.39 -41.81 9.36
C ILE A 10 -18.45 -42.89 9.30
N VAL A 11 -18.45 -43.83 10.28
CA VAL A 11 -19.46 -44.89 10.38
C VAL A 11 -20.86 -44.31 10.54
N MET A 12 -21.03 -43.33 11.39
CA MET A 12 -22.33 -42.64 11.57
C MET A 12 -22.87 -42.06 10.25
N TRP A 13 -22.01 -41.40 9.48
CA TRP A 13 -22.41 -40.84 8.19
C TRP A 13 -22.76 -41.90 7.14
N LEU A 14 -22.01 -43.00 7.08
CA LEU A 14 -22.32 -44.15 6.21
C LEU A 14 -23.65 -44.81 6.57
N LEU A 15 -23.94 -44.95 7.85
CA LEU A 15 -25.22 -45.50 8.32
C LEU A 15 -26.39 -44.57 8.00
N THR A 16 -26.23 -43.27 8.19
CA THR A 16 -27.29 -42.30 7.82
C THR A 16 -27.53 -42.27 6.33
N ASP A 17 -26.51 -42.29 5.48
CA ASP A 17 -26.64 -42.35 4.04
C ASP A 17 -27.32 -43.65 3.58
N TRP A 18 -26.94 -44.79 4.22
CA TRP A 18 -27.59 -46.09 3.97
C TRP A 18 -29.08 -46.05 4.30
N LEU A 19 -29.47 -45.49 5.45
CA LEU A 19 -30.88 -45.34 5.83
C LEU A 19 -31.68 -44.50 4.80
N VAL A 20 -31.05 -43.46 4.24
CA VAL A 20 -31.67 -42.67 3.18
C VAL A 20 -31.85 -43.48 1.89
N LEU A 21 -30.82 -44.23 1.49
CA LEU A 21 -30.86 -45.10 0.33
C LEU A 21 -31.97 -46.17 0.46
N LEU A 22 -32.03 -46.82 1.61
CA LEU A 22 -33.05 -47.82 1.94
C LEU A 22 -34.46 -47.20 1.96
N GLY A 23 -34.59 -46.05 2.63
CA GLY A 23 -35.85 -45.32 2.67
C GLY A 23 -36.34 -44.91 1.26
N SER A 24 -35.43 -44.46 0.39
CA SER A 24 -35.72 -44.12 -1.00
C SER A 24 -36.21 -45.33 -1.80
N LEU A 25 -35.61 -46.51 -1.58
CA LEU A 25 -36.09 -47.77 -2.19
C LEU A 25 -37.46 -48.13 -1.72
N ILE A 26 -37.74 -48.11 -0.41
CA ILE A 26 -39.07 -48.42 0.16
C ILE A 26 -40.11 -47.45 -0.36
N VAL A 27 -39.84 -46.14 -0.37
CA VAL A 27 -40.77 -45.12 -0.89
C VAL A 27 -41.04 -45.34 -2.37
N SER A 28 -40.02 -45.68 -3.15
CA SER A 28 -40.16 -45.96 -4.59
C SER A 28 -41.00 -47.20 -4.84
N LEU A 29 -40.88 -48.22 -4.01
CA LEU A 29 -41.65 -49.45 -4.07
C LEU A 29 -43.12 -49.17 -3.75
N ILE A 30 -43.39 -48.42 -2.69
CA ILE A 30 -44.76 -48.01 -2.31
C ILE A 30 -45.39 -47.14 -3.41
N LEU A 31 -44.67 -46.19 -3.96
CA LEU A 31 -45.17 -45.33 -5.07
C LEU A 31 -45.45 -46.15 -6.34
N ARG A 32 -44.58 -47.12 -6.65
CA ARG A 32 -44.75 -47.98 -7.83
C ARG A 32 -46.03 -48.83 -7.76
N PHE A 33 -46.38 -49.32 -6.58
CA PHE A 33 -47.58 -50.15 -6.34
C PHE A 33 -48.76 -49.34 -5.82
N GLU A 34 -48.79 -48.02 -6.02
CA GLU A 34 -49.91 -47.12 -5.71
C GLU A 34 -50.42 -47.29 -4.27
N PHE A 35 -49.50 -47.44 -3.29
CA PHE A 35 -49.80 -47.63 -1.87
C PHE A 35 -50.52 -48.96 -1.52
N LYS A 36 -50.57 -49.94 -2.43
CA LYS A 36 -51.15 -51.28 -2.16
C LYS A 36 -50.11 -52.16 -1.44
N LEU A 37 -50.17 -52.19 -0.13
CA LEU A 37 -49.20 -52.91 0.72
C LEU A 37 -49.14 -54.43 0.43
N ASP A 38 -50.25 -55.04 0.04
CA ASP A 38 -50.32 -56.45 -0.33
C ASP A 38 -49.40 -56.82 -1.50
N LEU A 39 -49.12 -55.85 -2.39
CA LEU A 39 -48.20 -56.02 -3.51
C LEU A 39 -46.76 -55.70 -3.15
N VAL A 40 -46.52 -54.96 -2.06
CA VAL A 40 -45.19 -54.61 -1.53
C VAL A 40 -44.61 -55.69 -0.65
N LEU A 41 -45.42 -56.28 0.24
CA LEU A 41 -45.01 -57.30 1.21
C LEU A 41 -44.25 -58.49 0.62
N PRO A 42 -44.61 -59.00 -0.58
CA PRO A 42 -43.90 -60.10 -1.20
C PRO A 42 -42.44 -59.82 -1.59
N TYR A 43 -41.96 -58.56 -1.56
CA TYR A 43 -40.60 -58.14 -1.91
C TYR A 43 -39.69 -57.93 -0.67
N THR A 44 -40.16 -58.26 0.52
CA THR A 44 -39.43 -57.98 1.78
C THR A 44 -38.10 -58.69 1.89
N GLU A 45 -38.00 -59.97 1.48
CA GLU A 45 -36.77 -60.74 1.53
C GLU A 45 -35.73 -60.18 0.54
N GLU A 46 -36.13 -59.92 -0.71
CA GLU A 46 -35.31 -59.32 -1.74
C GLU A 46 -34.84 -57.91 -1.33
N LEU A 47 -35.71 -57.14 -0.66
CA LEU A 47 -35.41 -55.80 -0.19
C LEU A 47 -34.30 -55.81 0.88
N ILE A 48 -34.33 -56.78 1.81
CA ILE A 48 -33.28 -56.92 2.84
C ILE A 48 -31.95 -57.24 2.17
N VAL A 49 -31.91 -58.21 1.27
CA VAL A 49 -30.68 -58.62 0.59
C VAL A 49 -30.10 -57.48 -0.25
N ILE A 50 -30.93 -56.83 -1.05
CA ILE A 50 -30.48 -55.72 -1.89
C ILE A 50 -30.00 -54.52 -1.08
N SER A 51 -30.59 -54.26 0.10
CA SER A 51 -30.18 -53.19 0.99
C SER A 51 -28.78 -53.41 1.56
N VAL A 52 -28.42 -54.64 1.92
CA VAL A 52 -27.10 -55.03 2.43
C VAL A 52 -26.05 -54.89 1.30
N ILE A 53 -26.37 -55.39 0.12
CA ILE A 53 -25.49 -55.29 -1.06
C ILE A 53 -25.31 -53.80 -1.45
N MET A 54 -26.36 -53.03 -1.40
CA MET A 54 -26.34 -51.59 -1.68
C MET A 54 -25.42 -50.84 -0.66
N PHE A 55 -25.47 -51.18 0.62
CA PHE A 55 -24.59 -50.62 1.63
C PHE A 55 -23.10 -50.94 1.33
N ALA A 56 -22.84 -52.15 0.90
CA ALA A 56 -21.48 -52.55 0.55
C ALA A 56 -20.93 -51.75 -0.65
N PHE A 57 -21.68 -51.68 -1.74
CA PHE A 57 -21.26 -50.93 -2.93
C PHE A 57 -21.19 -49.43 -2.67
N TYR A 58 -22.17 -48.87 -1.97
CA TYR A 58 -22.12 -47.46 -1.58
C TYR A 58 -20.86 -47.16 -0.75
N SER A 59 -20.52 -48.01 0.17
CA SER A 59 -19.29 -47.84 0.97
C SER A 59 -18.04 -47.85 0.09
N VAL A 60 -17.95 -48.77 -0.89
CA VAL A 60 -16.83 -48.82 -1.83
C VAL A 60 -16.74 -47.52 -2.63
N PHE A 61 -17.85 -47.02 -3.22
CA PHE A 61 -17.84 -45.76 -3.98
C PHE A 61 -17.57 -44.56 -3.09
N PHE A 62 -18.12 -44.50 -1.88
CA PHE A 62 -17.88 -43.47 -0.89
C PHE A 62 -16.37 -43.32 -0.56
N PHE A 63 -15.69 -44.44 -0.33
CA PHE A 63 -14.25 -44.44 -0.07
C PHE A 63 -13.41 -44.17 -1.32
N SER A 64 -13.79 -44.71 -2.47
CA SER A 64 -13.11 -44.48 -3.75
C SER A 64 -13.12 -43.00 -4.14
N MET A 65 -14.25 -42.32 -3.96
CA MET A 65 -14.39 -40.87 -4.24
C MET A 65 -13.82 -39.99 -3.12
N GLN A 66 -13.19 -40.57 -2.11
CA GLN A 66 -12.64 -39.89 -0.94
C GLN A 66 -13.65 -39.02 -0.17
N CYS A 67 -14.93 -39.37 -0.20
CA CYS A 67 -16.00 -38.63 0.47
C CYS A 67 -15.82 -38.56 2.00
N GLN A 68 -15.10 -39.51 2.60
CA GLN A 68 -14.75 -39.52 4.01
C GLN A 68 -13.82 -38.36 4.42
N ARG A 69 -13.12 -37.72 3.46
CA ARG A 69 -12.20 -36.59 3.70
C ARG A 69 -12.88 -35.24 3.59
N ILE A 70 -14.15 -35.20 3.16
CA ILE A 70 -14.89 -33.96 2.99
C ILE A 70 -15.27 -33.37 4.35
N LEU A 71 -14.80 -32.16 4.63
CA LEU A 71 -15.25 -31.37 5.76
C LEU A 71 -16.50 -30.57 5.35
N TRP A 72 -17.68 -31.07 5.70
CA TRP A 72 -18.96 -30.51 5.26
C TRP A 72 -19.18 -29.05 5.66
N LEU A 73 -18.48 -28.55 6.70
CA LEU A 73 -18.49 -27.15 7.08
C LEU A 73 -17.90 -26.24 5.98
N TYR A 74 -17.00 -26.79 5.15
CA TYR A 74 -16.29 -26.07 4.07
C TYR A 74 -16.49 -26.70 2.69
N ALA A 75 -17.47 -27.61 2.55
CA ALA A 75 -17.71 -28.32 1.31
C ALA A 75 -18.04 -27.38 0.16
N GLY A 76 -17.32 -27.54 -0.95
CA GLY A 76 -17.52 -26.81 -2.19
C GLY A 76 -18.41 -27.57 -3.17
N VAL A 77 -18.69 -26.95 -4.32
CA VAL A 77 -19.50 -27.55 -5.40
C VAL A 77 -18.91 -28.89 -5.87
N VAL A 78 -17.59 -29.01 -5.96
CA VAL A 78 -16.88 -30.24 -6.36
C VAL A 78 -17.18 -31.40 -5.40
N ASP A 79 -17.28 -31.14 -4.10
CA ASP A 79 -17.54 -32.15 -3.08
C ASP A 79 -18.97 -32.67 -3.15
N VAL A 80 -19.93 -31.79 -3.48
CA VAL A 80 -21.32 -32.17 -3.76
C VAL A 80 -21.40 -33.09 -4.99
N PHE A 81 -20.65 -32.77 -6.05
CA PHE A 81 -20.57 -33.63 -7.25
C PHE A 81 -20.00 -35.01 -6.96
N LYS A 82 -18.94 -35.13 -6.14
CA LYS A 82 -18.37 -36.42 -5.75
C LYS A 82 -19.40 -37.33 -5.04
N MET A 83 -20.17 -36.75 -4.12
CA MET A 83 -21.25 -37.48 -3.44
C MET A 83 -22.36 -37.93 -4.43
N GLY A 84 -22.76 -37.02 -5.31
CA GLY A 84 -23.76 -37.35 -6.35
C GLY A 84 -23.30 -38.50 -7.23
N ILE A 85 -22.03 -38.50 -7.67
CA ILE A 85 -21.45 -39.59 -8.47
C ILE A 85 -21.44 -40.90 -7.69
N ALA A 86 -21.10 -40.90 -6.40
CA ALA A 86 -21.11 -42.12 -5.58
C ALA A 86 -22.52 -42.72 -5.48
N VAL A 87 -23.57 -41.89 -5.30
CA VAL A 87 -24.96 -42.33 -5.26
C VAL A 87 -25.42 -42.88 -6.60
N ILE A 88 -25.11 -42.19 -7.71
CA ILE A 88 -25.48 -42.61 -9.09
C ILE A 88 -24.77 -43.93 -9.41
N ALA A 89 -23.49 -44.06 -9.15
CA ALA A 89 -22.72 -45.28 -9.37
C ALA A 89 -23.33 -46.47 -8.60
N THR A 90 -23.69 -46.25 -7.32
CA THR A 90 -24.37 -47.27 -6.51
C THR A 90 -25.69 -47.67 -7.14
N SER A 91 -26.52 -46.71 -7.57
CA SER A 91 -27.82 -47.02 -8.15
C SER A 91 -27.71 -47.79 -9.47
N ILE A 92 -26.76 -47.46 -10.33
CA ILE A 92 -26.47 -48.19 -11.58
C ILE A 92 -26.02 -49.62 -11.29
N THR A 93 -25.13 -49.78 -10.28
CA THR A 93 -24.65 -51.09 -9.87
C THR A 93 -25.79 -51.94 -9.34
N MET A 94 -26.73 -51.36 -8.59
CA MET A 94 -27.92 -52.07 -8.07
C MET A 94 -28.84 -52.55 -9.18
N LEU A 95 -29.00 -51.85 -10.28
CA LEU A 95 -29.71 -52.32 -11.48
C LEU A 95 -29.06 -53.62 -12.02
N GLY A 96 -27.74 -53.66 -12.06
CA GLY A 96 -27.01 -54.87 -12.48
C GLY A 96 -27.17 -56.03 -11.50
N VAL A 97 -27.15 -55.74 -10.21
CA VAL A 97 -27.33 -56.74 -9.14
C VAL A 97 -28.73 -57.33 -9.19
N ASP A 98 -29.78 -56.54 -9.41
CA ASP A 98 -31.18 -57.01 -9.51
C ASP A 98 -31.39 -58.01 -10.64
N ILE A 99 -30.60 -57.94 -11.72
CA ILE A 99 -30.63 -58.91 -12.81
C ILE A 99 -30.11 -60.28 -12.36
N LEU A 100 -29.14 -60.32 -11.44
CA LEU A 100 -28.52 -61.53 -10.94
C LEU A 100 -29.18 -62.09 -9.67
N LEU A 101 -30.00 -61.29 -9.00
CA LEU A 101 -30.62 -61.61 -7.71
C LEU A 101 -31.50 -62.85 -7.72
N PRO A 102 -32.35 -63.09 -8.76
CA PRO A 102 -33.15 -64.31 -8.84
C PRO A 102 -32.33 -65.59 -8.86
N SER A 103 -31.14 -65.57 -9.50
CA SER A 103 -30.23 -66.70 -9.56
C SER A 103 -29.52 -66.95 -8.22
N ILE A 104 -29.36 -65.93 -7.38
CA ILE A 104 -28.71 -66.02 -6.06
C ILE A 104 -29.69 -66.49 -4.98
N LEU A 105 -30.94 -66.02 -5.04
CA LEU A 105 -31.98 -66.31 -4.02
C LEU A 105 -32.92 -67.46 -4.38
N ASN A 106 -32.78 -68.08 -5.57
CA ASN A 106 -33.73 -69.03 -6.11
C ASN A 106 -35.18 -68.47 -6.12
N SER A 107 -35.31 -67.14 -6.31
CA SER A 107 -36.57 -66.40 -6.34
C SER A 107 -36.93 -66.06 -7.79
N GLU A 108 -38.22 -66.13 -8.16
CA GLU A 108 -38.70 -65.73 -9.49
C GLU A 108 -38.96 -64.24 -9.59
N LYS A 109 -38.79 -63.47 -8.48
CA LYS A 109 -39.19 -62.07 -8.41
C LYS A 109 -38.02 -61.13 -8.70
N ARG A 110 -38.28 -60.11 -9.53
CA ARG A 110 -37.39 -58.99 -9.82
C ARG A 110 -38.06 -57.68 -9.46
N PHE A 111 -37.23 -56.72 -9.04
CA PHE A 111 -37.75 -55.37 -8.88
C PHE A 111 -38.01 -54.71 -10.24
N PRO A 112 -39.19 -54.08 -10.46
CA PRO A 112 -39.42 -53.30 -11.64
C PRO A 112 -38.37 -52.17 -11.78
N ILE A 113 -37.78 -51.98 -12.95
CA ILE A 113 -36.74 -50.97 -13.24
C ILE A 113 -37.18 -49.55 -12.81
N SER A 114 -38.50 -49.28 -12.89
CA SER A 114 -39.08 -48.01 -12.44
C SER A 114 -38.82 -47.68 -10.98
N ILE A 115 -38.60 -48.70 -10.10
CA ILE A 115 -38.24 -48.49 -8.68
C ILE A 115 -36.89 -47.81 -8.56
N PHE A 116 -35.90 -48.30 -9.29
CA PHE A 116 -34.55 -47.70 -9.28
C PHE A 116 -34.54 -46.31 -9.91
N LEU A 117 -35.36 -46.08 -10.97
CA LEU A 117 -35.49 -44.75 -11.59
C LEU A 117 -36.14 -43.72 -10.66
N ILE A 118 -37.07 -44.14 -9.79
CA ILE A 118 -37.68 -43.26 -8.78
C ILE A 118 -36.77 -43.13 -7.56
N ALA A 119 -36.08 -44.18 -7.13
CA ALA A 119 -35.20 -44.20 -5.97
C ALA A 119 -33.97 -43.29 -6.17
N LEU A 120 -33.42 -43.22 -7.39
CA LEU A 120 -32.23 -42.44 -7.68
C LEU A 120 -32.37 -40.93 -7.31
N PRO A 121 -33.36 -40.17 -7.87
CA PRO A 121 -33.50 -38.77 -7.49
C PRO A 121 -33.86 -38.57 -6.00
N LEU A 122 -34.66 -39.47 -5.41
CA LEU A 122 -34.98 -39.43 -3.98
C LEU A 122 -33.72 -39.61 -3.12
N SER A 123 -32.85 -40.55 -3.48
CA SER A 123 -31.58 -40.79 -2.77
C SER A 123 -30.65 -39.60 -2.88
N VAL A 124 -30.51 -39.01 -4.08
CA VAL A 124 -29.64 -37.81 -4.29
C VAL A 124 -30.16 -36.63 -3.45
N ILE A 125 -31.48 -36.35 -3.55
CA ILE A 125 -32.09 -35.24 -2.78
C ILE A 125 -32.00 -35.50 -1.28
N GLY A 126 -32.24 -36.72 -0.82
CA GLY A 126 -32.21 -37.10 0.58
C GLY A 126 -30.79 -36.94 1.19
N ILE A 127 -29.78 -37.52 0.53
CA ILE A 127 -28.38 -37.47 1.01
C ILE A 127 -27.84 -36.03 0.98
N LEU A 128 -28.03 -35.31 -0.14
CA LEU A 128 -27.59 -33.93 -0.24
C LEU A 128 -28.36 -33.00 0.70
N GLY A 129 -29.67 -33.22 0.85
CA GLY A 129 -30.51 -32.47 1.78
C GLY A 129 -30.06 -32.62 3.23
N LEU A 130 -29.80 -33.85 3.69
CA LEU A 130 -29.25 -34.09 5.04
C LEU A 130 -27.88 -33.45 5.25
N ARG A 131 -27.01 -33.47 4.24
CA ARG A 131 -25.70 -32.81 4.31
C ARG A 131 -25.82 -31.29 4.40
N LEU A 132 -26.73 -30.70 3.63
CA LEU A 132 -27.03 -29.27 3.71
C LEU A 132 -27.63 -28.89 5.07
N CYS A 133 -28.58 -29.65 5.59
CA CYS A 133 -29.12 -29.43 6.93
C CYS A 133 -28.05 -29.51 8.01
N ALA A 134 -27.15 -30.48 7.93
CA ALA A 134 -26.02 -30.58 8.86
C ALA A 134 -25.05 -29.39 8.73
N HIS A 135 -24.82 -28.90 7.51
CA HIS A 135 -24.03 -27.70 7.27
C HIS A 135 -24.64 -26.46 7.94
N PHE A 136 -25.93 -26.22 7.73
CA PHE A 136 -26.66 -25.11 8.33
C PHE A 136 -26.73 -25.22 9.86
N TYR A 137 -27.01 -26.40 10.39
CA TYR A 137 -27.07 -26.64 11.83
C TYR A 137 -25.71 -26.41 12.51
N SER A 138 -24.63 -26.93 11.92
CA SER A 138 -23.26 -26.71 12.42
C SER A 138 -22.86 -25.23 12.38
N LYS A 139 -23.34 -24.48 11.38
CA LYS A 139 -23.12 -23.05 11.28
C LYS A 139 -23.86 -22.27 12.39
N HIS A 140 -25.07 -22.71 12.75
CA HIS A 140 -25.87 -22.07 13.81
C HIS A 140 -25.39 -22.40 15.23
N THR A 141 -24.93 -23.62 15.50
CA THR A 141 -24.49 -24.02 16.85
C THR A 141 -23.10 -23.55 17.24
N THR A 142 -22.27 -23.13 16.26
CA THR A 142 -20.98 -22.47 16.55
C THR A 142 -21.19 -21.02 17.02
N PHE A 143 -22.40 -20.48 16.94
CA PHE A 143 -22.75 -19.10 17.32
C PHE A 143 -22.88 -18.88 18.83
N ASP A 144 -23.01 -19.93 19.67
CA ASP A 144 -23.50 -19.76 21.05
C ASP A 144 -22.44 -19.87 22.14
N ASN A 145 -21.14 -20.04 21.82
CA ASN A 145 -20.11 -20.30 22.84
C ASN A 145 -18.96 -19.29 22.93
N SER A 146 -19.18 -18.01 22.56
CA SER A 146 -18.22 -16.96 22.89
C SER A 146 -18.91 -15.82 23.62
N SER A 147 -19.15 -16.01 24.93
CA SER A 147 -19.41 -14.92 25.87
C SER A 147 -18.17 -14.05 25.96
N LYS A 148 -18.09 -13.02 25.13
CA LYS A 148 -17.23 -11.84 25.28
C LYS A 148 -18.12 -10.62 25.25
N GLU A 149 -17.79 -9.66 26.13
CA GLU A 149 -18.46 -8.38 26.35
C GLU A 149 -19.01 -7.73 25.08
N PRO A 150 -20.11 -6.98 25.14
CA PRO A 150 -20.72 -6.32 24.00
C PRO A 150 -19.76 -5.25 23.46
N GLN A 151 -18.92 -5.62 22.48
CA GLN A 151 -18.21 -4.64 21.67
C GLN A 151 -19.26 -3.94 20.80
N THR A 152 -19.29 -2.62 20.87
CA THR A 152 -20.10 -1.79 19.97
C THR A 152 -19.76 -2.14 18.52
N VAL A 153 -20.73 -2.71 17.80
CA VAL A 153 -20.57 -3.11 16.40
C VAL A 153 -20.69 -1.86 15.53
N GLU A 154 -19.63 -1.51 14.80
CA GLU A 154 -19.62 -0.41 13.83
C GLU A 154 -20.28 -0.84 12.50
N ASN A 155 -21.21 -0.04 12.00
CA ASN A 155 -21.82 -0.21 10.69
C ASN A 155 -20.86 0.25 9.59
N VAL A 156 -20.64 -0.61 8.60
CA VAL A 156 -19.63 -0.37 7.57
C VAL A 156 -20.27 -0.27 6.18
N MET A 157 -19.87 0.77 5.43
CA MET A 157 -20.06 0.88 3.99
C MET A 157 -18.77 0.47 3.29
N ILE A 158 -18.88 -0.35 2.24
CA ILE A 158 -17.74 -0.77 1.43
C ILE A 158 -17.80 -0.08 0.07
N ILE A 159 -16.73 0.60 -0.31
CA ILE A 159 -16.57 1.21 -1.62
C ILE A 159 -15.80 0.25 -2.52
N GLY A 160 -16.49 -0.29 -3.52
CA GLY A 160 -15.98 -1.29 -4.46
C GLY A 160 -16.52 -2.70 -4.21
N GLY A 161 -17.38 -3.18 -5.10
CA GLY A 161 -17.92 -4.54 -5.14
C GLY A 161 -17.13 -5.50 -6.05
N GLY A 162 -15.83 -5.23 -6.27
CA GLY A 162 -14.91 -6.10 -6.98
C GLY A 162 -14.33 -7.21 -6.09
N SER A 163 -13.31 -7.94 -6.60
CA SER A 163 -12.68 -9.05 -5.88
C SER A 163 -12.20 -8.69 -4.47
N ALA A 164 -11.64 -7.49 -4.30
CA ALA A 164 -11.17 -7.01 -3.00
C ALA A 164 -12.34 -6.77 -2.01
N GLY A 165 -13.43 -6.15 -2.46
CA GLY A 165 -14.64 -5.95 -1.65
C GLY A 165 -15.30 -7.27 -1.27
N VAL A 166 -15.37 -8.23 -2.20
CA VAL A 166 -15.86 -9.60 -1.95
C VAL A 166 -15.05 -10.29 -0.85
N LEU A 167 -13.71 -10.24 -0.95
CA LEU A 167 -12.82 -10.82 0.06
C LEU A 167 -13.00 -10.17 1.43
N LEU A 168 -13.11 -8.84 1.46
CA LEU A 168 -13.35 -8.10 2.69
C LEU A 168 -14.68 -8.50 3.36
N ILE A 169 -15.78 -8.56 2.60
CA ILE A 169 -17.09 -8.97 3.14
C ILE A 169 -17.01 -10.39 3.73
N ARG A 170 -16.39 -11.33 3.01
CA ARG A 170 -16.17 -12.70 3.51
C ARG A 170 -15.37 -12.74 4.80
N GLU A 171 -14.35 -11.91 4.93
CA GLU A 171 -13.51 -11.85 6.12
C GLU A 171 -14.27 -11.24 7.31
N LEU A 172 -15.10 -10.21 7.06
CA LEU A 172 -15.98 -9.63 8.07
C LEU A 172 -17.01 -10.67 8.57
N GLU A 173 -17.56 -11.49 7.68
CA GLU A 173 -18.52 -12.56 8.02
C GLU A 173 -17.88 -13.74 8.75
N LYS A 174 -16.65 -14.16 8.39
CA LYS A 174 -15.96 -15.32 9.00
C LYS A 174 -15.70 -15.15 10.50
N LYS A 175 -15.56 -13.94 11.00
CA LYS A 175 -15.34 -13.66 12.42
C LYS A 175 -16.60 -13.77 13.29
N ASN A 176 -17.72 -14.28 12.74
CA ASN A 176 -18.92 -14.75 13.43
C ASN A 176 -19.21 -14.02 14.77
N GLY A 177 -19.73 -12.79 14.71
CA GLY A 177 -20.15 -12.07 15.91
C GLY A 177 -19.01 -11.47 16.78
N SER A 178 -17.75 -11.82 16.51
CA SER A 178 -16.57 -11.20 17.16
C SER A 178 -15.94 -10.10 16.30
N SER A 179 -16.51 -9.77 15.14
CA SER A 179 -16.03 -8.66 14.32
C SER A 179 -16.60 -7.35 14.87
N LYS A 180 -15.72 -6.38 15.10
CA LYS A 180 -16.09 -5.00 15.41
C LYS A 180 -16.92 -4.34 14.29
N TYR A 181 -16.89 -4.88 13.06
CA TYR A 181 -17.45 -4.30 11.85
C TYR A 181 -18.57 -5.16 11.25
N LYS A 182 -19.67 -4.52 10.80
CA LYS A 182 -20.79 -5.14 10.10
C LYS A 182 -21.04 -4.43 8.78
N ALA A 183 -20.84 -5.12 7.65
CA ALA A 183 -21.13 -4.57 6.33
C ALA A 183 -22.65 -4.38 6.13
N GLN A 184 -23.07 -3.14 5.89
CA GLN A 184 -24.47 -2.77 5.67
C GLN A 184 -24.80 -2.62 4.18
N CYS A 185 -23.88 -2.05 3.40
CA CYS A 185 -24.08 -1.78 1.98
C CYS A 185 -22.74 -1.69 1.23
N VAL A 186 -22.83 -1.80 -0.10
CA VAL A 186 -21.73 -1.62 -1.04
C VAL A 186 -22.06 -0.48 -1.99
N ILE A 187 -21.09 0.36 -2.31
CA ILE A 187 -21.11 1.36 -3.38
C ILE A 187 -20.16 0.90 -4.48
N ASP A 188 -20.60 0.91 -5.73
CA ASP A 188 -19.75 0.58 -6.89
C ASP A 188 -20.22 1.37 -8.11
N ASP A 189 -19.29 1.98 -8.85
CA ASP A 189 -19.61 2.81 -10.01
C ASP A 189 -19.98 2.01 -11.27
N ASP A 190 -19.82 0.68 -11.25
CA ASP A 190 -20.22 -0.19 -12.37
C ASP A 190 -21.76 -0.37 -12.39
N PRO A 191 -22.46 0.19 -13.40
CA PRO A 191 -23.92 0.08 -13.48
C PRO A 191 -24.44 -1.35 -13.52
N LYS A 192 -23.62 -2.32 -13.96
CA LYS A 192 -24.00 -3.74 -14.06
C LYS A 192 -24.15 -4.39 -12.69
N LYS A 193 -23.54 -3.81 -11.65
CA LYS A 193 -23.59 -4.35 -10.29
C LYS A 193 -24.71 -3.73 -9.45
N LEU A 194 -25.31 -2.65 -9.91
CA LEU A 194 -26.37 -1.94 -9.19
C LEU A 194 -27.55 -2.87 -8.89
N GLY A 195 -27.97 -2.90 -7.63
CA GLY A 195 -29.05 -3.76 -7.14
C GLY A 195 -28.65 -5.23 -6.92
N MET A 196 -27.45 -5.65 -7.33
CA MET A 196 -26.94 -6.99 -7.05
C MET A 196 -26.51 -7.13 -5.58
N SER A 197 -26.36 -8.37 -5.13
CA SER A 197 -25.89 -8.69 -3.78
C SER A 197 -24.53 -9.37 -3.85
N VAL A 198 -23.58 -8.88 -3.05
CA VAL A 198 -22.25 -9.45 -2.86
C VAL A 198 -22.21 -10.10 -1.48
N HIS A 199 -22.20 -11.42 -1.42
CA HIS A 199 -22.30 -12.18 -0.15
C HIS A 199 -23.41 -11.66 0.80
N GLY A 200 -24.62 -11.43 0.26
CA GLY A 200 -25.76 -10.96 1.06
C GLY A 200 -25.81 -9.45 1.30
N VAL A 201 -24.75 -8.70 1.02
CA VAL A 201 -24.71 -7.23 1.13
C VAL A 201 -25.05 -6.59 -0.21
N LYS A 202 -26.04 -5.69 -0.25
CA LYS A 202 -26.53 -5.09 -1.50
C LYS A 202 -25.61 -3.97 -2.01
N VAL A 203 -25.42 -3.92 -3.33
CA VAL A 203 -24.86 -2.76 -4.04
C VAL A 203 -26.01 -1.76 -4.27
N ILE A 204 -25.94 -0.62 -3.59
CA ILE A 204 -27.06 0.34 -3.48
C ILE A 204 -26.94 1.55 -4.40
N GLY A 205 -25.77 1.81 -4.95
CA GLY A 205 -25.54 2.96 -5.84
C GLY A 205 -24.10 3.13 -6.24
N ASP A 206 -23.85 4.20 -6.97
CA ASP A 206 -22.53 4.72 -7.32
C ASP A 206 -22.01 5.74 -6.29
N ARG A 207 -20.83 6.36 -6.56
CA ARG A 207 -20.19 7.36 -5.68
C ARG A 207 -21.09 8.54 -5.29
N THR A 208 -22.12 8.88 -6.10
CA THR A 208 -23.03 10.00 -5.79
C THR A 208 -23.98 9.69 -4.64
N LYS A 209 -24.18 8.40 -4.32
CA LYS A 209 -25.07 7.93 -3.25
C LYS A 209 -24.41 7.75 -1.90
N ILE A 210 -23.11 8.05 -1.78
CA ILE A 210 -22.35 7.86 -0.52
C ILE A 210 -23.00 8.63 0.63
N ASP A 211 -23.22 9.94 0.48
CA ASP A 211 -23.75 10.79 1.57
C ASP A 211 -25.17 10.38 2.01
N GLU A 212 -26.07 10.12 1.05
CA GLU A 212 -27.42 9.62 1.33
C GLU A 212 -27.39 8.28 2.09
N SER A 213 -26.50 7.40 1.66
CA SER A 213 -26.39 6.04 2.21
C SER A 213 -25.78 6.03 3.62
N VAL A 214 -24.84 6.92 3.92
CA VAL A 214 -24.28 7.08 5.26
C VAL A 214 -25.42 7.38 6.26
N LYS A 215 -26.28 8.33 5.93
CA LYS A 215 -27.43 8.71 6.79
C LYS A 215 -28.45 7.60 6.92
N LYS A 216 -28.81 6.95 5.77
CA LYS A 216 -29.85 5.92 5.72
C LYS A 216 -29.48 4.64 6.47
N TYR A 217 -28.23 4.23 6.44
CA TYR A 217 -27.76 2.98 7.06
C TYR A 217 -26.96 3.22 8.35
N SER A 218 -26.93 4.46 8.86
CA SER A 218 -26.19 4.86 10.08
C SER A 218 -24.76 4.30 10.05
N ILE A 219 -24.01 4.68 9.02
CA ILE A 219 -22.65 4.19 8.79
C ILE A 219 -21.67 4.91 9.70
N ASP A 220 -20.85 4.16 10.42
CA ASP A 220 -19.79 4.66 11.30
C ASP A 220 -18.44 4.69 10.57
N THR A 221 -18.19 3.68 9.73
CA THR A 221 -16.91 3.49 9.03
C THR A 221 -17.12 3.21 7.56
N ILE A 222 -16.35 3.87 6.69
CA ILE A 222 -16.29 3.62 5.25
C ILE A 222 -14.97 2.91 4.95
N ILE A 223 -15.03 1.78 4.22
CA ILE A 223 -13.83 1.05 3.80
C ILE A 223 -13.68 1.12 2.28
N PHE A 224 -12.60 1.74 1.83
CA PHE A 224 -12.24 1.82 0.42
C PHE A 224 -11.55 0.53 -0.02
N ALA A 225 -12.23 -0.25 -0.87
CA ALA A 225 -11.84 -1.60 -1.31
C ALA A 225 -11.59 -1.69 -2.82
N MET A 226 -11.03 -0.64 -3.44
CA MET A 226 -10.69 -0.59 -4.88
C MET A 226 -9.18 -0.32 -5.09
N PRO A 227 -8.29 -1.29 -4.82
CA PRO A 227 -6.84 -1.07 -4.90
C PRO A 227 -6.32 -0.81 -6.32
N THR A 228 -7.10 -1.12 -7.37
CA THR A 228 -6.74 -0.95 -8.78
C THR A 228 -7.35 0.28 -9.45
N CYS A 229 -8.11 1.10 -8.73
CA CYS A 229 -8.71 2.28 -9.35
C CYS A 229 -7.64 3.34 -9.69
N SER A 230 -7.95 4.23 -10.63
CA SER A 230 -7.06 5.36 -10.96
C SER A 230 -6.85 6.27 -9.74
N ALA A 231 -5.69 6.92 -9.66
CA ALA A 231 -5.40 7.88 -8.58
C ALA A 231 -6.43 9.02 -8.55
N LYS A 232 -6.94 9.42 -9.71
CA LYS A 232 -8.00 10.43 -9.85
C LYS A 232 -9.30 9.96 -9.20
N ASP A 233 -9.81 8.78 -9.58
CA ASP A 233 -11.05 8.23 -9.02
C ASP A 233 -10.91 7.98 -7.51
N LYS A 234 -9.78 7.43 -7.08
CA LYS A 234 -9.48 7.24 -5.66
C LYS A 234 -9.58 8.55 -4.89
N SER A 235 -8.92 9.60 -5.36
CA SER A 235 -8.94 10.92 -4.73
C SER A 235 -10.35 11.52 -4.69
N GLU A 236 -11.11 11.45 -5.79
CA GLU A 236 -12.48 11.96 -5.86
C GLU A 236 -13.40 11.25 -4.87
N ILE A 237 -13.38 9.91 -4.85
CA ILE A 237 -14.21 9.12 -3.95
C ILE A 237 -13.83 9.36 -2.49
N LEU A 238 -12.53 9.35 -2.16
CA LEU A 238 -12.07 9.60 -0.79
C LEU A 238 -12.40 11.02 -0.32
N THR A 239 -12.39 12.00 -1.24
CA THR A 239 -12.83 13.37 -0.93
C THR A 239 -14.34 13.43 -0.62
N ILE A 240 -15.17 12.64 -1.32
CA ILE A 240 -16.59 12.51 -0.97
C ILE A 240 -16.73 11.84 0.39
N CYS A 241 -16.02 10.74 0.63
CA CYS A 241 -16.07 10.02 1.90
C CYS A 241 -15.64 10.90 3.09
N SER A 242 -14.60 11.72 2.94
CA SER A 242 -14.11 12.60 4.01
C SER A 242 -15.13 13.66 4.45
N LYS A 243 -16.06 14.05 3.57
CA LYS A 243 -17.14 15.01 3.89
C LYS A 243 -18.30 14.41 4.68
N THR A 244 -18.35 13.09 4.84
CA THR A 244 -19.45 12.40 5.53
C THR A 244 -19.31 12.37 7.05
N GLY A 245 -18.15 12.75 7.60
CA GLY A 245 -17.84 12.64 9.03
C GLY A 245 -17.56 11.21 9.53
N CYS A 246 -17.65 10.19 8.65
CA CYS A 246 -17.33 8.81 9.00
C CYS A 246 -15.82 8.56 9.07
N THR A 247 -15.41 7.56 9.87
CA THR A 247 -14.04 7.07 9.80
C THR A 247 -13.77 6.42 8.44
N VAL A 248 -12.77 6.89 7.70
CA VAL A 248 -12.45 6.34 6.37
C VAL A 248 -11.18 5.48 6.46
N LYS A 249 -11.31 4.23 6.02
CA LYS A 249 -10.21 3.24 5.99
C LYS A 249 -9.95 2.75 4.58
N THR A 250 -8.74 2.30 4.33
CA THR A 250 -8.34 1.67 3.07
C THR A 250 -7.67 0.33 3.32
N ILE A 251 -7.75 -0.56 2.34
CA ILE A 251 -7.05 -1.85 2.35
C ILE A 251 -5.70 -1.71 1.63
N PRO A 252 -4.70 -2.56 1.97
CA PRO A 252 -3.42 -2.64 1.25
C PRO A 252 -3.57 -2.96 -0.23
N GLY A 253 -2.49 -2.81 -1.00
CA GLY A 253 -2.46 -3.07 -2.44
C GLY A 253 -2.67 -4.53 -2.82
N ILE A 254 -2.86 -4.78 -4.14
CA ILE A 254 -3.21 -6.13 -4.68
C ILE A 254 -2.13 -7.19 -4.41
N GLN A 255 -0.85 -6.84 -4.36
CA GLN A 255 0.22 -7.82 -4.11
C GLN A 255 0.07 -8.47 -2.73
N ASP A 256 -0.30 -7.69 -1.72
CA ASP A 256 -0.58 -8.20 -0.38
C ASP A 256 -1.88 -9.04 -0.33
N LEU A 257 -2.83 -8.75 -1.26
CA LEU A 257 -4.08 -9.50 -1.44
C LEU A 257 -3.84 -10.91 -2.05
N LEU A 258 -2.94 -11.02 -3.03
CA LEU A 258 -2.64 -12.29 -3.72
C LEU A 258 -1.92 -13.30 -2.82
N ASP A 259 -1.13 -12.82 -1.86
CA ASP A 259 -0.45 -13.66 -0.86
C ASP A 259 -1.40 -14.23 0.21
N GLY A 260 -2.70 -14.00 0.11
CA GLY A 260 -3.70 -14.48 1.08
C GLY A 260 -3.62 -13.81 2.46
N LYS A 261 -2.91 -12.70 2.56
CA LYS A 261 -2.61 -11.99 3.82
C LYS A 261 -3.59 -10.86 4.16
N VAL A 262 -4.71 -10.72 3.45
CA VAL A 262 -5.69 -9.68 3.81
C VAL A 262 -6.38 -10.07 5.10
N SER A 263 -5.89 -9.52 6.16
CA SER A 263 -6.56 -9.52 7.46
C SER A 263 -7.21 -8.14 7.70
N ILE A 264 -8.36 -8.12 8.36
CA ILE A 264 -8.98 -6.89 8.90
C ILE A 264 -7.96 -6.08 9.73
N THR A 265 -6.95 -6.73 10.30
CA THR A 265 -5.85 -6.11 11.05
C THR A 265 -4.92 -5.26 10.19
N GLN A 266 -4.97 -5.36 8.87
CA GLN A 266 -4.14 -4.57 7.93
C GLN A 266 -4.86 -3.35 7.36
N MET A 267 -6.14 -3.14 7.71
CA MET A 267 -6.83 -1.90 7.35
C MET A 267 -6.18 -0.73 8.09
N ARG A 268 -5.81 0.30 7.32
CA ARG A 268 -5.29 1.55 7.87
C ARG A 268 -6.26 2.71 7.60
N ASN A 269 -6.19 3.72 8.42
CA ASN A 269 -6.91 4.96 8.14
C ASN A 269 -6.39 5.56 6.82
N VAL A 270 -7.27 6.23 6.09
CA VAL A 270 -6.88 7.01 4.91
C VAL A 270 -5.97 8.14 5.35
N GLU A 271 -4.84 8.25 4.69
CA GLU A 271 -3.89 9.33 4.91
C GLU A 271 -3.98 10.38 3.80
N ILE A 272 -3.39 11.54 4.04
CA ILE A 272 -3.36 12.61 3.07
C ILE A 272 -2.70 12.20 1.74
N ASN A 273 -1.76 11.27 1.78
CA ASN A 273 -1.12 10.68 0.60
C ASN A 273 -2.13 10.01 -0.35
N ASP A 274 -3.20 9.44 0.20
CA ASP A 274 -4.24 8.76 -0.58
C ASP A 274 -5.16 9.73 -1.34
N LEU A 275 -5.19 11.00 -0.92
CA LEU A 275 -5.98 12.07 -1.57
C LEU A 275 -5.22 12.77 -2.70
N LEU A 276 -3.92 12.53 -2.84
CA LEU A 276 -3.16 13.08 -3.96
C LEU A 276 -3.49 12.32 -5.24
N GLN A 277 -3.83 13.07 -6.30
CA GLN A 277 -4.14 12.51 -7.62
C GLN A 277 -2.85 12.10 -8.36
N ARG A 278 -2.07 11.21 -7.75
CA ARG A 278 -0.78 10.81 -8.31
C ARG A 278 -0.73 9.30 -8.54
N GLU A 279 -0.44 8.90 -9.79
CA GLU A 279 -0.25 7.49 -10.13
C GLU A 279 1.07 6.97 -9.52
N PRO A 280 1.09 5.72 -9.03
CA PRO A 280 2.32 5.09 -8.58
C PRO A 280 3.35 5.06 -9.72
N ILE A 281 4.56 5.53 -9.44
CA ILE A 281 5.63 5.60 -10.44
C ILE A 281 6.12 4.20 -10.78
N LYS A 282 6.17 3.88 -12.08
CA LYS A 282 6.86 2.69 -12.59
C LYS A 282 8.33 3.04 -12.83
N ILE A 283 9.20 2.53 -11.98
CA ILE A 283 10.63 2.77 -12.07
C ILE A 283 11.31 1.59 -12.76
N ASP A 284 12.28 1.88 -13.61
CA ASP A 284 13.17 0.86 -14.18
C ASP A 284 14.19 0.40 -13.13
N ILE A 285 13.74 -0.55 -12.30
CA ILE A 285 14.55 -1.14 -11.23
C ILE A 285 15.85 -1.74 -11.79
N ALA A 286 15.84 -2.27 -13.02
CA ALA A 286 17.02 -2.89 -13.63
C ALA A 286 18.14 -1.88 -13.91
N LYS A 287 17.81 -0.66 -14.37
CA LYS A 287 18.81 0.42 -14.54
C LYS A 287 19.42 0.85 -13.21
N ILE A 288 18.59 0.96 -12.15
CA ILE A 288 19.08 1.35 -10.81
C ILE A 288 19.94 0.23 -10.20
N LEU A 289 19.55 -1.03 -10.33
CA LEU A 289 20.32 -2.18 -9.84
C LEU A 289 21.73 -2.23 -10.45
N GLY A 290 21.87 -2.00 -11.76
CA GLY A 290 23.18 -1.98 -12.44
C GLY A 290 24.09 -0.84 -11.98
N TYR A 291 23.53 0.28 -11.48
CA TYR A 291 24.26 1.47 -11.06
C TYR A 291 24.79 1.40 -9.62
N VAL A 292 23.98 0.91 -8.68
CA VAL A 292 24.29 0.90 -7.24
C VAL A 292 24.90 -0.43 -6.79
N LYS A 293 24.57 -1.51 -7.46
CA LYS A 293 25.03 -2.87 -7.12
C LYS A 293 26.56 -2.93 -7.09
N ASP A 294 27.10 -3.59 -6.07
CA ASP A 294 28.53 -3.78 -5.84
C ASP A 294 29.35 -2.46 -5.71
N LYS A 295 28.68 -1.32 -5.38
CA LYS A 295 29.31 -0.01 -5.16
C LYS A 295 29.34 0.36 -3.69
N THR A 296 30.39 1.12 -3.34
CA THR A 296 30.44 1.81 -2.05
C THR A 296 29.72 3.15 -2.18
N VAL A 297 28.61 3.31 -1.47
CA VAL A 297 27.76 4.49 -1.56
C VAL A 297 27.78 5.27 -0.25
N LEU A 298 28.07 6.57 -0.33
CA LEU A 298 27.99 7.51 0.78
C LEU A 298 26.71 8.34 0.67
N VAL A 299 25.95 8.40 1.76
CA VAL A 299 24.80 9.30 1.90
C VAL A 299 25.09 10.29 3.01
N THR A 300 25.32 11.57 2.68
CA THR A 300 25.44 12.65 3.66
C THR A 300 24.05 13.17 4.04
N GLY A 301 23.84 13.52 5.31
CA GLY A 301 22.50 13.79 5.81
C GLY A 301 21.60 12.54 5.81
N GLY A 302 22.23 11.37 6.00
CA GLY A 302 21.57 10.08 5.89
C GLY A 302 20.51 9.78 6.95
N GLY A 303 20.47 10.53 8.06
CA GLY A 303 19.40 10.50 9.06
C GLY A 303 18.21 11.41 8.74
N GLY A 304 18.33 12.30 7.74
CA GLY A 304 17.25 13.18 7.29
C GLY A 304 16.14 12.42 6.55
N SER A 305 15.01 13.09 6.27
CA SER A 305 13.85 12.47 5.61
C SER A 305 14.19 11.90 4.22
N ILE A 306 14.94 12.63 3.39
CA ILE A 306 15.39 12.16 2.08
C ILE A 306 16.55 11.19 2.21
N GLY A 307 17.54 11.51 3.06
CA GLY A 307 18.73 10.68 3.25
C GLY A 307 18.41 9.29 3.78
N SER A 308 17.51 9.17 4.76
CA SER A 308 17.09 7.87 5.31
C SER A 308 16.39 7.01 4.28
N GLU A 309 15.55 7.62 3.43
CA GLU A 309 14.89 6.89 2.36
C GLU A 309 15.86 6.50 1.23
N LEU A 310 16.84 7.36 0.89
CA LEU A 310 17.95 6.96 0.03
C LEU A 310 18.67 5.73 0.58
N CYS A 311 18.98 5.73 1.88
CA CYS A 311 19.61 4.58 2.53
C CYS A 311 18.75 3.31 2.45
N ARG A 312 17.42 3.41 2.64
CA ARG A 312 16.48 2.27 2.52
C ARG A 312 16.46 1.68 1.11
N GLN A 313 16.33 2.55 0.11
CA GLN A 313 16.25 2.08 -1.27
C GLN A 313 17.60 1.57 -1.78
N ILE A 314 18.71 2.24 -1.46
CA ILE A 314 20.06 1.76 -1.79
C ILE A 314 20.33 0.40 -1.14
N ALA A 315 19.98 0.22 0.13
CA ALA A 315 20.16 -1.04 0.85
C ALA A 315 19.43 -2.22 0.21
N SER A 316 18.30 -1.97 -0.46
CA SER A 316 17.54 -3.02 -1.16
C SER A 316 18.14 -3.41 -2.52
N HIS A 317 19.23 -2.77 -2.97
CA HIS A 317 19.84 -2.97 -4.28
C HIS A 317 21.28 -3.52 -4.19
N ASP A 318 21.59 -4.26 -3.14
CA ASP A 318 22.85 -4.98 -2.91
C ASP A 318 24.12 -4.13 -3.14
N PRO A 319 24.27 -2.97 -2.47
CA PRO A 319 25.52 -2.21 -2.54
C PRO A 319 26.65 -3.02 -1.89
N LYS A 320 27.91 -2.83 -2.35
CA LYS A 320 29.09 -3.38 -1.67
C LYS A 320 29.18 -2.88 -0.25
N ARG A 321 28.94 -1.58 -0.03
CA ARG A 321 28.91 -0.92 1.27
C ARG A 321 28.01 0.30 1.22
N LEU A 322 27.24 0.53 2.28
CA LEU A 322 26.46 1.73 2.49
C LEU A 322 27.02 2.52 3.67
N ILE A 323 27.37 3.79 3.45
CA ILE A 323 27.90 4.68 4.48
C ILE A 323 26.87 5.77 4.76
N ILE A 324 26.40 5.82 6.00
CA ILE A 324 25.55 6.89 6.52
C ILE A 324 26.45 7.91 7.20
N PHE A 325 26.40 9.17 6.77
CA PHE A 325 27.12 10.27 7.39
C PHE A 325 26.16 11.38 7.78
N ASP A 326 26.01 11.64 9.06
CA ASP A 326 25.07 12.64 9.59
C ASP A 326 25.67 13.37 10.80
N ILE A 327 25.25 14.62 11.03
CA ILE A 327 25.62 15.37 12.23
C ILE A 327 24.73 14.99 13.42
N TYR A 328 23.49 14.53 13.17
CA TYR A 328 22.50 14.21 14.19
C TYR A 328 22.48 12.71 14.48
N GLU A 329 23.05 12.32 15.63
CA GLU A 329 23.28 10.93 16.00
C GLU A 329 21.98 10.10 16.12
N ASN A 330 20.91 10.67 16.71
CA ASN A 330 19.69 9.90 16.97
C ASN A 330 19.06 9.40 15.67
N ASN A 331 18.87 10.26 14.68
CA ASN A 331 18.30 9.87 13.40
C ASN A 331 19.23 8.88 12.65
N ALA A 332 20.54 9.07 12.73
CA ALA A 332 21.51 8.14 12.14
C ALA A 332 21.46 6.77 12.83
N TYR A 333 21.28 6.75 14.14
CA TYR A 333 21.11 5.51 14.92
C TYR A 333 19.84 4.77 14.54
N ASP A 334 18.71 5.48 14.44
CA ASP A 334 17.41 4.88 14.10
C ASP A 334 17.44 4.19 12.74
N ILE A 335 17.90 4.88 11.69
CA ILE A 335 18.00 4.29 10.36
C ILE A 335 19.03 3.16 10.29
N SER A 336 20.12 3.25 11.05
CA SER A 336 21.12 2.18 11.14
C SER A 336 20.51 0.90 11.72
N ASN A 337 19.76 0.99 12.80
CA ASN A 337 19.10 -0.16 13.43
C ASN A 337 18.02 -0.77 12.52
N GLU A 338 17.21 0.07 11.87
CA GLU A 338 16.21 -0.37 10.90
C GLU A 338 16.85 -1.21 9.78
N LEU A 339 17.94 -0.68 9.18
CA LEU A 339 18.61 -1.35 8.06
C LEU A 339 19.33 -2.63 8.49
N LYS A 340 19.98 -2.65 9.66
CA LYS A 340 20.61 -3.87 10.21
C LYS A 340 19.59 -4.98 10.47
N ALA A 341 18.40 -4.62 10.97
CA ALA A 341 17.33 -5.58 11.21
C ALA A 341 16.77 -6.15 9.89
N LYS A 342 16.61 -5.31 8.88
CA LYS A 342 16.02 -5.70 7.59
C LYS A 342 17.01 -6.37 6.65
N TYR A 343 18.27 -5.96 6.68
CA TYR A 343 19.35 -6.43 5.81
C TYR A 343 20.58 -6.88 6.63
N PRO A 344 20.55 -8.04 7.31
CA PRO A 344 21.60 -8.47 8.23
C PRO A 344 22.99 -8.64 7.58
N ASN A 345 23.03 -8.88 6.27
CA ASN A 345 24.27 -9.10 5.52
C ASN A 345 24.83 -7.82 4.86
N LEU A 346 24.16 -6.68 5.01
CA LEU A 346 24.60 -5.41 4.44
C LEU A 346 25.86 -4.90 5.19
N ASP A 347 26.93 -4.61 4.46
CA ASP A 347 28.08 -3.87 5.01
C ASP A 347 27.67 -2.41 5.22
N LEU A 348 27.13 -2.12 6.40
CA LEU A 348 26.58 -0.83 6.81
C LEU A 348 27.52 -0.13 7.77
N VAL A 349 28.01 1.04 7.38
CA VAL A 349 28.83 1.92 8.21
C VAL A 349 28.04 3.18 8.55
N THR A 350 27.95 3.51 9.83
CA THR A 350 27.29 4.73 10.30
C THR A 350 28.30 5.61 11.02
N LEU A 351 28.49 6.83 10.52
CA LEU A 351 29.46 7.77 11.01
C LEU A 351 28.82 9.11 11.36
N ILE A 352 29.22 9.66 12.51
CA ILE A 352 28.74 10.97 12.95
C ILE A 352 29.82 12.02 12.60
N GLY A 353 29.37 13.12 12.01
CA GLY A 353 30.23 14.23 11.63
C GLY A 353 29.50 15.28 10.80
N SER A 354 30.14 16.44 10.65
CA SER A 354 29.61 17.57 9.89
C SER A 354 30.30 17.67 8.52
N VAL A 355 29.49 17.95 7.47
CA VAL A 355 30.02 18.28 6.14
C VAL A 355 30.81 19.60 6.11
N ARG A 356 30.71 20.41 7.16
CA ARG A 356 31.54 21.63 7.35
C ARG A 356 33.00 21.31 7.67
N ASP A 357 33.26 20.10 8.20
CA ASP A 357 34.58 19.66 8.63
C ASP A 357 35.32 18.94 7.49
N GLU A 358 36.15 19.69 6.75
CA GLU A 358 36.93 19.18 5.62
C GLU A 358 37.87 18.05 6.04
N LYS A 359 38.48 18.14 7.24
CA LYS A 359 39.39 17.10 7.73
C LYS A 359 38.66 15.78 8.01
N ARG A 360 37.47 15.89 8.57
CA ARG A 360 36.62 14.71 8.83
C ARG A 360 36.19 14.04 7.54
N LEU A 361 35.81 14.82 6.52
CA LEU A 361 35.50 14.31 5.18
C LEU A 361 36.71 13.64 4.55
N ASP A 362 37.88 14.27 4.60
CA ASP A 362 39.12 13.71 4.06
C ASP A 362 39.47 12.35 4.71
N GLN A 363 39.35 12.24 6.05
CA GLN A 363 39.51 10.96 6.76
C GLN A 363 38.53 9.90 6.29
N LEU A 364 37.26 10.28 6.08
CA LEU A 364 36.21 9.38 5.64
C LEU A 364 36.49 8.86 4.24
N PHE A 365 36.75 9.74 3.28
CA PHE A 365 37.02 9.34 1.89
C PHE A 365 38.32 8.53 1.76
N LYS A 366 39.31 8.82 2.57
CA LYS A 366 40.56 8.06 2.64
C LYS A 366 40.37 6.64 3.20
N ALA A 367 39.45 6.47 4.16
CA ALA A 367 39.21 5.18 4.81
C ALA A 367 38.35 4.24 3.98
N TYR A 368 37.50 4.80 3.12
CA TYR A 368 36.51 4.04 2.35
C TYR A 368 36.60 4.42 0.87
N ASP A 369 36.79 3.43 0.01
CA ASP A 369 36.83 3.63 -1.43
C ASP A 369 35.43 3.90 -1.95
N ILE A 370 35.01 5.19 -2.00
CA ILE A 370 33.67 5.64 -2.27
C ILE A 370 33.45 5.76 -3.78
N ASP A 371 32.49 5.04 -4.33
CA ASP A 371 32.13 5.11 -5.74
C ASP A 371 31.09 6.21 -6.04
N ILE A 372 30.12 6.38 -5.14
CA ILE A 372 28.95 7.25 -5.35
C ILE A 372 28.66 8.05 -4.09
N VAL A 373 28.39 9.34 -4.24
CA VAL A 373 27.96 10.24 -3.17
C VAL A 373 26.55 10.77 -3.47
N TYR A 374 25.63 10.58 -2.54
CA TYR A 374 24.37 11.29 -2.47
C TYR A 374 24.46 12.36 -1.38
N HIS A 375 24.50 13.63 -1.79
CA HIS A 375 24.67 14.76 -0.89
C HIS A 375 23.29 15.36 -0.53
N ALA A 376 22.72 14.88 0.61
CA ALA A 376 21.43 15.33 1.12
C ALA A 376 21.55 16.18 2.41
N ALA A 377 22.76 16.41 2.90
CA ALA A 377 23.02 17.25 4.07
C ALA A 377 22.77 18.72 3.73
N ALA A 378 21.71 19.33 4.29
CA ALA A 378 21.39 20.74 4.12
C ALA A 378 20.45 21.26 5.22
N HIS A 379 20.55 22.55 5.54
CA HIS A 379 19.50 23.29 6.24
C HIS A 379 18.42 23.73 5.24
N LYS A 380 17.15 23.38 5.51
CA LYS A 380 16.04 23.54 4.54
C LYS A 380 14.93 24.49 4.98
N HIS A 381 14.88 24.86 6.26
CA HIS A 381 13.78 25.66 6.80
C HIS A 381 13.98 27.13 6.46
N VAL A 382 13.15 27.64 5.52
CA VAL A 382 13.25 29.01 5.03
C VAL A 382 13.24 30.06 6.16
N PRO A 383 12.27 30.06 7.11
CA PRO A 383 12.25 31.07 8.16
C PRO A 383 13.53 31.05 9.03
N LEU A 384 13.99 29.86 9.42
CA LEU A 384 15.20 29.75 10.24
C LEU A 384 16.47 30.21 9.51
N MET A 385 16.51 30.03 8.18
CA MET A 385 17.65 30.46 7.38
C MET A 385 17.59 31.96 7.06
N GLU A 386 16.40 32.56 7.06
CA GLU A 386 16.27 34.03 7.05
C GLU A 386 16.76 34.65 8.35
N ASP A 387 16.48 34.04 9.50
CA ASP A 387 16.96 34.49 10.80
C ASP A 387 18.45 34.17 11.04
N SER A 388 19.00 33.16 10.36
CA SER A 388 20.36 32.68 10.52
C SER A 388 21.07 32.47 9.17
N PRO A 389 21.22 33.51 8.34
CA PRO A 389 21.72 33.38 6.97
C PRO A 389 23.17 32.86 6.92
N ARG A 390 24.01 33.21 7.89
CA ARG A 390 25.39 32.74 7.97
C ARG A 390 25.49 31.23 8.19
N GLU A 391 24.57 30.66 8.96
CA GLU A 391 24.51 29.20 9.18
C GLU A 391 24.06 28.46 7.91
N ALA A 392 23.18 29.06 7.11
CA ALA A 392 22.81 28.51 5.80
C ALA A 392 24.03 28.41 4.87
N ILE A 393 24.88 29.46 4.82
CA ILE A 393 26.12 29.47 4.02
C ILE A 393 27.13 28.43 4.52
N LYS A 394 27.41 28.43 5.82
CA LYS A 394 28.35 27.46 6.42
C LYS A 394 27.90 26.01 6.18
N ASN A 395 26.61 25.73 6.30
CA ASN A 395 26.13 24.36 6.17
C ASN A 395 25.90 23.95 4.71
N ASN A 396 25.19 24.77 3.95
CA ASN A 396 24.78 24.38 2.60
C ASN A 396 25.92 24.64 1.61
N ILE A 397 26.51 25.85 1.59
CA ILE A 397 27.55 26.20 0.60
C ILE A 397 28.90 25.56 0.97
N LEU A 398 29.44 25.87 2.15
CA LEU A 398 30.75 25.30 2.57
C LEU A 398 30.64 23.77 2.69
N GLY A 399 29.55 23.23 3.23
CA GLY A 399 29.34 21.78 3.31
C GLY A 399 29.34 21.10 1.94
N THR A 400 28.67 21.68 0.94
CA THR A 400 28.69 21.18 -0.44
C THR A 400 30.07 21.33 -1.06
N LEU A 401 30.72 22.49 -0.89
CA LEU A 401 32.09 22.75 -1.40
C LEU A 401 33.09 21.73 -0.88
N ASN A 402 33.14 21.52 0.44
CA ASN A 402 34.05 20.55 1.07
C ASN A 402 33.78 19.13 0.57
N THR A 403 32.50 18.73 0.48
CA THR A 403 32.15 17.38 0.04
C THR A 403 32.48 17.17 -1.43
N ALA A 404 32.18 18.14 -2.30
CA ALA A 404 32.49 18.09 -3.72
C ALA A 404 34.01 18.09 -3.97
N LYS A 405 34.78 19.00 -3.31
CA LYS A 405 36.24 19.06 -3.36
C LYS A 405 36.87 17.73 -2.95
N THR A 406 36.39 17.14 -1.86
CA THR A 406 36.91 15.85 -1.38
C THR A 406 36.55 14.72 -2.36
N ALA A 407 35.33 14.70 -2.90
CA ALA A 407 34.92 13.72 -3.91
C ALA A 407 35.80 13.80 -5.17
N SER A 408 36.10 15.00 -5.67
CA SER A 408 37.05 15.23 -6.77
C SER A 408 38.43 14.70 -6.43
N LYS A 409 38.99 15.05 -5.24
CA LYS A 409 40.31 14.61 -4.78
C LYS A 409 40.47 13.09 -4.76
N TYR A 410 39.43 12.36 -4.35
CA TYR A 410 39.43 10.91 -4.24
C TYR A 410 38.82 10.21 -5.48
N LYS A 411 38.57 10.94 -6.57
CA LYS A 411 38.12 10.44 -7.87
C LYS A 411 36.83 9.59 -7.75
N VAL A 412 35.88 10.07 -6.95
CA VAL A 412 34.55 9.46 -6.86
C VAL A 412 33.94 9.43 -8.26
N LYS A 413 33.28 8.33 -8.64
CA LYS A 413 32.71 8.20 -9.98
C LYS A 413 31.54 9.16 -10.20
N ARG A 414 30.68 9.33 -9.17
CA ARG A 414 29.48 10.14 -9.29
C ARG A 414 29.09 10.83 -8.01
N PHE A 415 28.70 12.09 -8.13
CA PHE A 415 28.23 12.95 -7.05
C PHE A 415 26.84 13.51 -7.37
N ILE A 416 25.85 13.19 -6.56
CA ILE A 416 24.47 13.62 -6.76
C ILE A 416 24.09 14.60 -5.65
N LEU A 417 23.84 15.86 -5.99
CA LEU A 417 23.33 16.89 -5.09
C LEU A 417 21.80 16.83 -5.03
N ILE A 418 21.24 16.71 -3.84
CA ILE A 418 19.83 16.92 -3.62
C ILE A 418 19.53 18.42 -3.60
N SER A 419 18.78 18.92 -4.57
CA SER A 419 18.39 20.32 -4.72
C SER A 419 16.88 20.51 -4.53
N THR A 420 16.36 21.69 -4.85
CA THR A 420 14.97 22.08 -4.59
C THR A 420 14.46 23.06 -5.68
N ASP A 421 13.14 23.11 -5.87
CA ASP A 421 12.42 24.12 -6.64
C ASP A 421 12.74 25.56 -6.19
N LYS A 422 13.07 25.76 -4.90
CA LYS A 422 13.38 27.07 -4.33
C LYS A 422 14.75 27.63 -4.77
N ALA A 423 15.57 26.83 -5.45
CA ALA A 423 16.81 27.28 -6.10
C ALA A 423 16.51 28.07 -7.41
N VAL A 424 15.28 27.98 -7.93
CA VAL A 424 14.83 28.71 -9.11
C VAL A 424 14.37 30.11 -8.72
N ASN A 425 14.97 31.17 -9.31
CA ASN A 425 14.66 32.57 -8.97
C ASN A 425 14.50 32.79 -7.45
N PRO A 426 15.52 32.50 -6.63
CA PRO A 426 15.36 32.42 -5.19
C PRO A 426 14.94 33.76 -4.59
N THR A 427 13.95 33.72 -3.69
CA THR A 427 13.46 34.87 -2.91
C THR A 427 13.82 34.76 -1.44
N ASN A 428 14.64 33.78 -1.08
CA ASN A 428 15.09 33.54 0.27
C ASN A 428 16.51 32.98 0.31
N VAL A 429 17.18 33.12 1.47
CA VAL A 429 18.57 32.70 1.68
C VAL A 429 18.73 31.19 1.43
N MET A 430 17.82 30.36 1.92
CA MET A 430 17.91 28.90 1.74
C MET A 430 17.93 28.52 0.25
N GLY A 431 16.99 29.08 -0.55
CA GLY A 431 16.95 28.85 -1.99
C GLY A 431 18.21 29.37 -2.70
N ALA A 432 18.68 30.57 -2.33
CA ALA A 432 19.92 31.14 -2.88
C ALA A 432 21.14 30.29 -2.54
N THR A 433 21.25 29.74 -1.32
CA THR A 433 22.34 28.81 -0.97
C THR A 433 22.27 27.51 -1.79
N LYS A 434 21.07 26.98 -2.05
CA LYS A 434 20.93 25.76 -2.89
C LYS A 434 21.27 26.04 -4.36
N ARG A 435 20.92 27.22 -4.89
CA ARG A 435 21.39 27.65 -6.21
C ARG A 435 22.90 27.74 -6.28
N CYS A 436 23.53 28.31 -5.27
CA CYS A 436 24.98 28.35 -5.17
C CYS A 436 25.61 26.94 -5.10
N CYS A 437 24.98 26.00 -4.40
CA CYS A 437 25.40 24.58 -4.40
C CYS A 437 25.33 23.93 -5.79
N GLU A 438 24.31 24.25 -6.60
CA GLU A 438 24.23 23.79 -7.98
C GLU A 438 25.38 24.36 -8.82
N MET A 439 25.74 25.62 -8.63
CA MET A 439 26.90 26.24 -9.31
C MET A 439 28.22 25.57 -8.91
N ILE A 440 28.41 25.24 -7.62
CA ILE A 440 29.59 24.50 -7.12
C ILE A 440 29.68 23.13 -7.80
N VAL A 441 28.58 22.40 -7.87
CA VAL A 441 28.49 21.07 -8.49
C VAL A 441 28.86 21.12 -9.97
N GLN A 442 28.35 22.10 -10.72
CA GLN A 442 28.70 22.29 -12.12
C GLN A 442 30.14 22.76 -12.33
N TYR A 443 30.66 23.61 -11.43
CA TYR A 443 32.07 23.99 -11.46
C TYR A 443 32.98 22.77 -11.29
N TYR A 444 32.72 21.92 -10.27
CA TYR A 444 33.55 20.72 -10.07
C TYR A 444 33.38 19.70 -11.22
N ASN A 445 32.24 19.65 -11.85
CA ASN A 445 32.05 18.82 -13.06
C ASN A 445 32.97 19.25 -14.22
N SER A 446 33.25 20.57 -14.35
CA SER A 446 34.09 21.10 -15.43
C SER A 446 35.58 20.88 -15.22
N ILE A 447 36.03 20.65 -13.96
CA ILE A 447 37.45 20.57 -13.58
C ILE A 447 37.88 19.20 -13.07
N SER A 448 37.00 18.21 -12.97
CA SER A 448 37.30 16.88 -12.44
C SER A 448 36.77 15.74 -13.28
N GLU A 449 37.25 14.52 -13.00
CA GLU A 449 36.81 13.27 -13.68
C GLU A 449 35.52 12.71 -13.07
N THR A 450 34.97 13.30 -12.00
CA THR A 450 33.74 12.89 -11.33
C THR A 450 32.54 13.44 -12.05
N ASP A 451 31.52 12.62 -12.30
CA ASP A 451 30.22 13.08 -12.81
C ASP A 451 29.45 13.79 -11.69
N TYR A 452 29.36 15.11 -11.75
CA TYR A 452 28.56 15.89 -10.80
C TYR A 452 27.21 16.25 -11.39
N VAL A 453 26.15 15.99 -10.63
CA VAL A 453 24.79 16.33 -11.05
C VAL A 453 23.96 16.86 -9.87
N ALA A 454 22.95 17.65 -10.17
CA ALA A 454 21.96 18.10 -9.20
C ALA A 454 20.56 17.58 -9.57
N VAL A 455 19.73 17.31 -8.55
CA VAL A 455 18.33 16.89 -8.76
C VAL A 455 17.42 17.82 -8.00
N ARG A 456 16.56 18.56 -8.72
CA ARG A 456 15.54 19.46 -8.18
C ARG A 456 14.20 18.77 -8.07
N PHE A 457 13.55 18.97 -6.94
CA PHE A 457 12.14 18.62 -6.75
C PHE A 457 11.49 19.58 -5.75
N GLY A 458 10.16 19.60 -5.73
CA GLY A 458 9.38 20.45 -4.84
C GLY A 458 9.23 19.87 -3.44
N ASN A 459 8.04 20.09 -2.82
CA ASN A 459 7.84 19.61 -1.46
C ASN A 459 7.60 18.10 -1.43
N VAL A 460 8.07 17.46 -0.36
CA VAL A 460 7.79 16.04 -0.08
C VAL A 460 6.89 15.92 1.14
N LEU A 461 5.90 15.04 1.05
CA LEU A 461 4.91 14.83 2.10
C LEU A 461 5.51 14.16 3.33
N GLY A 462 5.10 14.63 4.50
CA GLY A 462 5.47 14.01 5.77
C GLY A 462 6.93 14.20 6.18
N SER A 463 7.72 15.04 5.46
CA SER A 463 9.09 15.34 5.88
C SER A 463 9.11 16.14 7.19
N ASN A 464 10.15 15.92 8.00
CA ASN A 464 10.30 16.59 9.30
C ASN A 464 10.18 18.12 9.17
N GLY A 465 9.31 18.73 10.02
CA GLY A 465 9.07 20.16 10.04
C GLY A 465 8.29 20.71 8.83
N SER A 466 7.71 19.85 7.98
CA SER A 466 6.84 20.28 6.86
C SER A 466 5.41 20.57 7.32
N VAL A 467 4.59 21.06 6.38
CA VAL A 467 3.20 21.48 6.64
C VAL A 467 2.31 20.37 7.18
N VAL A 468 2.46 19.12 6.70
CA VAL A 468 1.61 18.00 7.13
C VAL A 468 1.81 17.63 8.61
N PRO A 469 3.03 17.40 9.13
CA PRO A 469 3.24 17.22 10.56
C PRO A 469 2.80 18.42 11.42
N LEU A 470 2.95 19.65 10.91
CA LEU A 470 2.49 20.84 11.60
C LEU A 470 0.96 20.84 11.76
N PHE A 471 0.23 20.61 10.67
CA PHE A 471 -1.23 20.56 10.69
C PHE A 471 -1.74 19.42 11.58
N LYS A 472 -1.13 18.21 11.50
CA LYS A 472 -1.49 17.09 12.40
C LYS A 472 -1.38 17.49 13.87
N ARG A 473 -0.30 18.17 14.26
CA ARG A 473 -0.12 18.65 15.63
C ARG A 473 -1.16 19.70 16.01
N GLN A 474 -1.39 20.72 15.16
CA GLN A 474 -2.38 21.76 15.42
C GLN A 474 -3.81 21.20 15.57
N ILE A 475 -4.18 20.20 14.74
CA ILE A 475 -5.46 19.51 14.85
C ILE A 475 -5.55 18.74 16.17
N ALA A 476 -4.49 18.01 16.54
CA ALA A 476 -4.45 17.25 17.80
C ALA A 476 -4.53 18.16 19.05
N GLU A 477 -4.06 19.41 18.95
CA GLU A 477 -4.12 20.43 19.99
C GLU A 477 -5.47 21.19 20.00
N GLY A 478 -6.42 20.88 19.10
CA GLY A 478 -7.73 21.53 19.00
C GLY A 478 -7.75 22.78 18.11
N GLY A 479 -6.70 23.02 17.32
CA GLY A 479 -6.61 24.14 16.38
C GLY A 479 -6.16 25.46 17.01
N PRO A 480 -6.19 26.58 16.27
CA PRO A 480 -6.53 26.67 14.85
C PRO A 480 -5.42 26.12 13.94
N VAL A 481 -5.79 25.64 12.75
CA VAL A 481 -4.82 25.30 11.70
C VAL A 481 -4.38 26.58 10.99
N CYS A 482 -3.07 26.86 10.99
CA CYS A 482 -2.51 28.09 10.47
C CYS A 482 -2.05 27.92 9.01
N VAL A 483 -2.74 28.59 8.08
CA VAL A 483 -2.41 28.65 6.65
C VAL A 483 -1.83 30.05 6.33
N THR A 484 -0.75 30.13 5.55
CA THR A 484 -0.08 31.41 5.29
C THR A 484 -0.87 32.30 4.32
N HIS A 485 -1.54 31.73 3.32
CA HIS A 485 -2.40 32.47 2.40
C HIS A 485 -3.48 31.54 1.80
N PRO A 486 -4.72 32.01 1.55
CA PRO A 486 -5.79 31.15 1.00
C PRO A 486 -5.47 30.59 -0.39
N ASP A 487 -4.72 31.32 -1.23
CA ASP A 487 -4.39 30.92 -2.60
C ASP A 487 -3.01 30.29 -2.74
N ILE A 488 -2.31 30.00 -1.62
CA ILE A 488 -0.99 29.40 -1.69
C ILE A 488 -1.07 27.97 -2.23
N ILE A 489 -0.27 27.68 -3.25
CA ILE A 489 -0.18 26.36 -3.85
C ILE A 489 1.24 25.79 -3.69
N ARG A 490 1.34 24.48 -3.59
CA ARG A 490 2.60 23.75 -3.59
C ARG A 490 2.46 22.47 -4.38
N TYR A 491 3.57 22.03 -4.95
CA TYR A 491 3.68 20.71 -5.54
C TYR A 491 4.09 19.72 -4.48
N PHE A 492 3.50 18.53 -4.49
CA PHE A 492 3.81 17.47 -3.53
C PHE A 492 4.15 16.15 -4.21
N MET A 493 5.11 15.46 -3.62
CA MET A 493 5.51 14.11 -3.98
C MET A 493 5.68 13.29 -2.68
N THR A 494 5.54 11.98 -2.73
CA THR A 494 5.91 11.15 -1.60
C THR A 494 7.44 11.04 -1.47
N ILE A 495 7.96 10.82 -0.27
CA ILE A 495 9.41 10.67 -0.08
C ILE A 495 9.96 9.46 -0.84
N PRO A 496 9.34 8.25 -0.80
CA PRO A 496 9.80 7.11 -1.59
C PRO A 496 9.84 7.39 -3.09
N GLU A 497 8.83 8.08 -3.62
CA GLU A 497 8.74 8.46 -5.02
C GLU A 497 9.88 9.41 -5.42
N ALA A 498 10.09 10.49 -4.66
CA ALA A 498 11.17 11.45 -4.91
C ALA A 498 12.54 10.76 -4.93
N VAL A 499 12.80 9.89 -3.96
CA VAL A 499 14.07 9.16 -3.85
C VAL A 499 14.25 8.18 -5.00
N SER A 500 13.22 7.48 -5.39
CA SER A 500 13.29 6.56 -6.54
C SER A 500 13.62 7.30 -7.84
N LEU A 501 13.05 8.50 -8.05
CA LEU A 501 13.39 9.35 -9.19
C LEU A 501 14.82 9.93 -9.08
N VAL A 502 15.28 10.28 -7.88
CA VAL A 502 16.68 10.71 -7.65
C VAL A 502 17.66 9.58 -8.00
N LEU A 503 17.38 8.34 -7.60
CA LEU A 503 18.20 7.18 -7.96
C LEU A 503 18.19 6.95 -9.48
N SER A 504 17.05 7.10 -10.12
CA SER A 504 16.91 6.97 -11.59
C SER A 504 17.66 8.08 -12.34
N ALA A 505 17.57 9.34 -11.88
CA ALA A 505 18.35 10.45 -12.40
C ALA A 505 19.85 10.21 -12.25
N GLY A 506 20.26 9.76 -11.04
CA GLY A 506 21.65 9.38 -10.78
C GLY A 506 22.15 8.27 -11.71
N ALA A 507 21.36 7.27 -12.02
CA ALA A 507 21.71 6.20 -12.96
C ALA A 507 21.89 6.71 -14.41
N SER A 508 21.11 7.71 -14.81
CA SER A 508 21.12 8.26 -16.18
C SER A 508 22.12 9.43 -16.36
N ALA A 509 22.78 9.87 -15.29
CA ALA A 509 23.67 11.03 -15.30
C ALA A 509 24.91 10.82 -16.17
N LYS A 510 25.32 11.87 -16.88
CA LYS A 510 26.52 11.94 -17.72
C LYS A 510 27.52 13.00 -17.24
N GLY A 511 27.13 13.80 -16.25
CA GLY A 511 27.90 14.90 -15.67
C GLY A 511 27.44 16.28 -16.14
N GLY A 512 27.24 17.19 -15.20
CA GLY A 512 26.83 18.59 -15.42
C GLY A 512 25.32 18.84 -15.50
N GLU A 513 24.50 17.79 -15.48
CA GLU A 513 23.05 17.95 -15.59
C GLU A 513 22.43 18.49 -14.29
N ILE A 514 21.41 19.31 -14.46
CA ILE A 514 20.43 19.63 -13.43
C ILE A 514 19.13 18.91 -13.79
N PHE A 515 18.89 17.80 -13.14
CA PHE A 515 17.63 17.07 -13.31
C PHE A 515 16.50 17.77 -12.58
N VAL A 516 15.32 17.80 -13.20
CA VAL A 516 14.10 18.36 -12.63
C VAL A 516 13.02 17.29 -12.65
N LEU A 517 12.51 16.95 -11.48
CA LEU A 517 11.47 15.95 -11.36
C LEU A 517 10.09 16.52 -11.63
N ASP A 518 9.25 15.78 -12.37
CA ASP A 518 7.85 16.13 -12.56
C ASP A 518 7.11 16.04 -11.23
N MET A 519 6.61 17.19 -10.78
CA MET A 519 5.89 17.31 -9.52
C MET A 519 4.38 17.06 -9.67
N GLY A 520 3.89 16.77 -10.88
CA GLY A 520 2.48 16.56 -11.16
C GLY A 520 1.62 17.81 -10.94
N LYS A 521 0.41 17.64 -10.40
CA LYS A 521 -0.52 18.75 -10.21
C LYS A 521 -0.24 19.52 -8.93
N PRO A 522 -0.41 20.88 -8.97
CA PRO A 522 -0.30 21.71 -7.78
C PRO A 522 -1.48 21.47 -6.82
N VAL A 523 -1.22 21.60 -5.52
CA VAL A 523 -2.20 21.41 -4.44
C VAL A 523 -2.33 22.72 -3.66
N ARG A 524 -3.56 23.19 -3.46
CA ARG A 524 -3.83 24.32 -2.56
C ARG A 524 -3.63 23.89 -1.11
N ILE A 525 -2.87 24.68 -0.36
CA ILE A 525 -2.60 24.36 1.05
C ILE A 525 -3.87 24.45 1.92
N LEU A 526 -4.80 25.31 1.53
CA LEU A 526 -6.12 25.39 2.17
C LEU A 526 -6.90 24.07 2.02
N ASP A 527 -6.98 23.52 0.81
CA ASP A 527 -7.67 22.25 0.55
C ASP A 527 -7.00 21.08 1.33
N LEU A 528 -5.66 21.14 1.43
CA LEU A 528 -4.89 20.20 2.23
C LEU A 528 -5.27 20.28 3.73
N ALA A 529 -5.38 21.51 4.27
CA ALA A 529 -5.76 21.73 5.66
C ALA A 529 -7.18 21.23 5.96
N GLU A 530 -8.16 21.59 5.13
CA GLU A 530 -9.54 21.12 5.28
C GLU A 530 -9.65 19.60 5.23
N ASN A 531 -8.99 18.97 4.24
CA ASN A 531 -9.00 17.51 4.12
C ASN A 531 -8.35 16.83 5.33
N MET A 532 -7.28 17.39 5.88
CA MET A 532 -6.64 16.85 7.08
C MET A 532 -7.52 16.95 8.31
N ILE A 533 -8.25 18.06 8.48
CA ILE A 533 -9.22 18.24 9.57
C ILE A 533 -10.31 17.17 9.46
N ARG A 534 -10.92 17.01 8.26
CA ARG A 534 -11.97 16.00 8.01
C ARG A 534 -11.47 14.56 8.24
N LEU A 535 -10.28 14.23 7.73
CA LEU A 535 -9.67 12.90 7.96
C LEU A 535 -9.34 12.62 9.43
N SER A 536 -9.24 13.68 10.24
CA SER A 536 -9.08 13.57 11.70
C SER A 536 -10.41 13.45 12.44
N GLY A 537 -11.55 13.46 11.73
CA GLY A 537 -12.90 13.32 12.30
C GLY A 537 -13.54 14.63 12.76
N PHE A 538 -13.01 15.78 12.33
CA PHE A 538 -13.53 17.10 12.71
C PHE A 538 -14.07 17.87 11.50
N GLU A 539 -14.99 18.81 11.73
CA GLU A 539 -15.51 19.69 10.69
C GLU A 539 -14.73 21.01 10.66
N PRO A 540 -14.14 21.38 9.47
CA PRO A 540 -13.44 22.66 9.31
C PRO A 540 -14.35 23.86 9.61
N TYR A 541 -13.78 24.91 10.20
CA TYR A 541 -14.43 26.16 10.58
C TYR A 541 -15.49 26.06 11.68
N THR A 542 -15.93 24.86 12.03
CA THR A 542 -16.94 24.62 13.06
C THR A 542 -16.31 24.04 14.32
N GLU A 543 -15.52 22.97 14.20
CA GLU A 543 -14.85 22.31 15.32
C GLU A 543 -13.35 22.67 15.36
N ILE A 544 -12.70 22.74 14.20
CA ILE A 544 -11.31 23.20 14.05
C ILE A 544 -11.28 24.38 13.09
N ASP A 545 -10.90 25.54 13.61
CA ASP A 545 -10.80 26.77 12.82
C ASP A 545 -9.54 26.80 11.94
N ILE A 546 -9.60 27.52 10.80
CA ILE A 546 -8.46 27.76 9.90
C ILE A 546 -8.15 29.25 9.94
N LYS A 547 -6.92 29.60 10.37
CA LYS A 547 -6.48 30.98 10.50
C LYS A 547 -5.44 31.33 9.41
N PHE A 548 -5.65 32.44 8.72
CA PHE A 548 -4.67 32.99 7.79
C PHE A 548 -3.69 33.91 8.51
N VAL A 549 -2.38 33.56 8.43
CA VAL A 549 -1.32 34.23 9.22
C VAL A 549 -0.43 35.15 8.38
N GLY A 550 -0.66 35.23 7.06
CA GLY A 550 0.15 35.99 6.12
C GLY A 550 1.37 35.20 5.60
N LEU A 551 1.88 35.59 4.41
CA LEU A 551 3.08 34.99 3.85
C LEU A 551 4.30 35.32 4.73
N ARG A 552 5.19 34.36 4.90
CA ARG A 552 6.44 34.54 5.64
C ARG A 552 7.46 35.26 4.78
N PRO A 553 8.47 35.94 5.38
CA PRO A 553 9.55 36.54 4.61
C PRO A 553 10.20 35.52 3.67
N GLY A 554 10.35 35.88 2.40
CA GLY A 554 10.92 35.01 1.37
C GLY A 554 10.05 33.86 0.89
N GLU A 555 8.79 33.74 1.36
CA GLU A 555 7.84 32.73 0.90
C GLU A 555 7.12 33.18 -0.37
N LYS A 556 7.15 32.35 -1.42
CA LYS A 556 6.42 32.60 -2.68
C LYS A 556 4.97 32.11 -2.57
N LEU A 557 4.04 32.81 -3.23
CA LEU A 557 2.67 32.31 -3.38
C LEU A 557 2.62 31.05 -4.26
N TYR A 558 3.41 31.05 -5.34
CA TYR A 558 3.59 29.96 -6.30
C TYR A 558 5.07 29.63 -6.42
N GLU A 559 5.43 28.33 -6.36
CA GLU A 559 6.81 27.87 -6.59
C GLU A 559 7.03 27.55 -8.08
N GLU A 560 8.18 27.93 -8.59
CA GLU A 560 8.61 27.67 -9.96
C GLU A 560 9.51 26.44 -9.99
N LEU A 561 9.27 25.49 -10.88
CA LEU A 561 10.11 24.31 -11.04
C LEU A 561 11.33 24.62 -11.92
N LEU A 562 11.25 25.65 -12.78
CA LEU A 562 12.26 26.05 -13.75
C LEU A 562 12.31 27.56 -13.91
N MET A 563 13.43 28.09 -14.41
CA MET A 563 13.50 29.43 -14.99
C MET A 563 13.04 29.39 -16.46
N ASP A 564 12.43 30.48 -16.94
CA ASP A 564 12.01 30.63 -18.35
C ASP A 564 13.17 30.43 -19.34
N GLU A 565 14.40 30.74 -18.91
CA GLU A 565 15.66 30.61 -19.67
C GLU A 565 16.25 29.18 -19.63
N GLU A 566 15.82 28.33 -18.70
CA GLU A 566 16.27 26.94 -18.55
C GLU A 566 15.41 25.99 -19.40
N GLY A 567 15.55 25.99 -20.72
CA GLY A 567 14.82 25.04 -21.59
C GLY A 567 14.90 23.61 -21.08
N LEU A 568 13.78 22.87 -21.17
CA LEU A 568 13.70 21.46 -20.74
C LEU A 568 14.02 20.52 -21.87
N THR A 569 14.92 19.57 -21.60
CA THR A 569 15.13 18.40 -22.44
C THR A 569 14.51 17.17 -21.77
N LYS A 570 13.71 16.41 -22.51
CA LYS A 570 13.15 15.14 -22.01
C LYS A 570 14.25 14.09 -21.88
N THR A 571 14.12 13.25 -20.84
CA THR A 571 14.90 12.03 -20.71
C THR A 571 14.09 10.82 -21.19
N ASP A 572 14.67 9.62 -21.13
CA ASP A 572 13.95 8.36 -21.38
C ASP A 572 12.85 8.07 -20.33
N ASN A 573 12.86 8.81 -19.22
CA ASN A 573 11.83 8.75 -18.18
C ASN A 573 10.98 10.01 -18.26
N ASP A 574 9.69 9.87 -18.58
CA ASP A 574 8.75 10.98 -18.71
C ASP A 574 8.58 11.85 -17.46
N LEU A 575 9.06 11.38 -16.31
CA LEU A 575 9.01 12.09 -15.02
C LEU A 575 10.31 12.80 -14.66
N ILE A 576 11.33 12.75 -15.52
CA ILE A 576 12.64 13.36 -15.28
C ILE A 576 13.00 14.20 -16.49
N TYR A 577 13.22 15.47 -16.26
CA TYR A 577 13.69 16.43 -17.28
C TYR A 577 15.11 16.88 -16.94
N ILE A 578 15.81 17.38 -17.93
CA ILE A 578 17.14 18.00 -17.79
C ILE A 578 17.00 19.49 -18.10
N GLY A 579 17.38 20.33 -17.14
CA GLY A 579 17.56 21.76 -17.36
C GLY A 579 18.91 22.07 -18.04
N GLN A 580 18.98 23.21 -18.71
CA GLN A 580 20.26 23.63 -19.30
C GLN A 580 21.30 23.96 -18.20
N PRO A 581 22.60 23.74 -18.48
CA PRO A 581 23.68 24.12 -17.57
C PRO A 581 23.66 25.61 -17.24
N LEU A 582 24.06 25.94 -16.00
CA LEU A 582 24.16 27.32 -15.54
C LEU A 582 25.35 28.03 -16.20
N ILE A 583 25.21 29.33 -16.46
CA ILE A 583 26.35 30.18 -16.78
C ILE A 583 27.07 30.51 -15.47
N LEU A 584 28.29 29.98 -15.33
CA LEU A 584 29.10 30.18 -14.13
C LEU A 584 29.94 31.48 -14.26
N PRO A 585 30.05 32.28 -13.18
CA PRO A 585 31.05 33.37 -13.14
C PRO A 585 32.48 32.81 -13.22
N GLU A 586 33.34 33.48 -13.96
CA GLU A 586 34.77 33.08 -14.05
C GLU A 586 35.49 33.14 -12.71
N ASP A 587 35.08 34.10 -11.85
CA ASP A 587 35.59 34.35 -10.51
C ASP A 587 34.80 33.63 -9.41
N LEU A 588 34.11 32.53 -9.74
CA LEU A 588 33.27 31.79 -8.78
C LEU A 588 34.08 31.28 -7.56
N PRO A 589 35.28 30.67 -7.70
CA PRO A 589 36.06 30.20 -6.56
C PRO A 589 36.39 31.31 -5.57
N GLU A 590 36.88 32.46 -6.07
CA GLU A 590 37.29 33.60 -5.25
C GLU A 590 36.10 34.20 -4.50
N LYS A 591 34.95 34.32 -5.16
CA LYS A 591 33.71 34.79 -4.54
C LYS A 591 33.17 33.82 -3.48
N LEU A 592 33.33 32.51 -3.69
CA LEU A 592 32.94 31.51 -2.69
C LEU A 592 33.81 31.60 -1.45
N ASP A 593 35.13 31.79 -1.61
CA ASP A 593 36.07 31.96 -0.51
C ASP A 593 35.76 33.24 0.30
N GLU A 594 35.51 34.36 -0.39
CA GLU A 594 35.06 35.60 0.26
C GLU A 594 33.75 35.42 1.02
N LEU A 595 32.72 34.82 0.39
CA LEU A 595 31.45 34.58 1.04
C LEU A 595 31.57 33.73 2.29
N ILE A 596 32.41 32.67 2.25
CA ILE A 596 32.66 31.80 3.38
C ILE A 596 33.36 32.57 4.50
N GLN A 597 34.36 33.40 4.19
CA GLN A 597 35.04 34.24 5.19
C GLN A 597 34.06 35.21 5.86
N VAL A 598 33.24 35.90 5.08
CA VAL A 598 32.16 36.79 5.58
C VAL A 598 31.14 36.04 6.45
N ALA A 599 30.92 34.74 6.20
CA ALA A 599 30.02 33.93 7.04
C ALA A 599 30.57 33.71 8.46
N TYR A 600 31.88 33.84 8.69
CA TYR A 600 32.51 33.73 10.00
C TYR A 600 32.82 35.09 10.67
N THR A 601 32.62 36.20 9.96
CA THR A 601 32.80 37.56 10.45
C THR A 601 31.48 38.33 10.36
N ASP A 602 31.36 39.48 11.05
CA ASP A 602 30.18 40.34 10.97
C ASP A 602 30.39 41.61 10.12
N GLU A 603 31.44 41.61 9.27
CA GLU A 603 31.91 42.80 8.59
C GLU A 603 31.04 43.25 7.41
N LYS A 604 30.31 42.33 6.76
CA LYS A 604 29.50 42.63 5.57
C LYS A 604 28.10 42.01 5.66
N ASP A 605 27.16 42.59 4.95
CA ASP A 605 25.86 41.98 4.76
C ASP A 605 25.99 40.73 3.89
N ILE A 606 25.75 39.57 4.52
CA ILE A 606 25.93 38.26 3.91
C ILE A 606 24.94 37.99 2.76
N ARG A 607 23.75 38.63 2.76
CA ARG A 607 22.78 38.51 1.69
C ARG A 607 23.24 39.22 0.42
N LEU A 608 23.87 40.37 0.56
CA LEU A 608 24.45 41.09 -0.56
C LEU A 608 25.60 40.30 -1.19
N CYS A 609 26.53 39.75 -0.37
CA CYS A 609 27.59 38.89 -0.87
C CYS A 609 27.05 37.65 -1.59
N LEU A 610 25.99 37.02 -1.06
CA LEU A 610 25.33 35.88 -1.73
C LEU A 610 24.69 36.28 -3.05
N LYS A 611 24.09 37.49 -3.15
CA LYS A 611 23.51 38.04 -4.38
C LYS A 611 24.57 38.32 -5.46
N GLU A 612 25.79 38.65 -5.10
CA GLU A 612 26.88 38.83 -6.06
C GLU A 612 27.22 37.54 -6.82
N ILE A 613 27.03 36.37 -6.16
CA ILE A 613 27.22 35.06 -6.78
C ILE A 613 25.93 34.64 -7.49
N VAL A 614 24.81 34.68 -6.78
CA VAL A 614 23.49 34.25 -7.30
C VAL A 614 22.73 35.46 -7.78
N LYS A 615 22.93 35.89 -9.03
CA LYS A 615 22.37 37.14 -9.59
C LYS A 615 20.85 37.14 -9.61
N THR A 616 20.22 35.96 -9.70
CA THR A 616 18.76 35.78 -9.68
C THR A 616 18.15 35.88 -8.28
N TYR A 617 18.98 35.96 -7.22
CA TYR A 617 18.48 36.11 -5.86
C TYR A 617 17.84 37.47 -5.63
N ARG A 618 16.58 37.47 -5.21
CA ARG A 618 15.80 38.65 -4.83
C ARG A 618 15.73 38.72 -3.31
N ILE A 619 16.44 39.67 -2.71
CA ILE A 619 16.39 39.88 -1.26
C ILE A 619 15.01 40.36 -0.87
N PRO A 620 14.33 39.74 0.11
CA PRO A 620 13.01 40.17 0.57
C PRO A 620 13.05 41.59 1.13
N GLU A 621 12.00 42.41 0.81
CA GLU A 621 11.88 43.74 1.39
C GLU A 621 11.59 43.67 2.90
N GLY A 622 12.16 44.60 3.67
CA GLY A 622 11.87 44.75 5.10
C GLY A 622 12.67 43.83 6.05
N ILE A 623 13.59 43.01 5.57
CA ILE A 623 14.55 42.28 6.40
C ILE A 623 15.80 43.13 6.60
N LYS A 624 16.07 43.53 7.86
CA LYS A 624 17.31 44.23 8.26
C LYS A 624 18.42 43.25 8.51
#